data_42f24dc6f96b3cec686fab039349651c
#
_entry.id   42f24dc6f96b3cec686fab039349651c
#
_cell.length_a   1.000
_cell.length_b   1.000
_cell.length_c   1.000
_cell.angle_alpha   90.00
_cell.angle_beta   90.00
_cell.angle_gamma   90.00
#
_symmetry.space_group_name_H-M   'P 1'
#
loop_
_entity.id
_entity.type
_entity.pdbx_description
1 polymer ?
#
loop_
_entity_poly.entity_id
_entity_poly.type
_entity_poly.pdbx_seq_one_letter_code
_entity_poly.pdbx_strand_id
1 'polypeptide(L)'
;PLPFYGNLPLIGPVVQADMKEAVHYVDLTAMVEALENGQPVSEVDLAKVENTALSGSMPPAKYSHMPMHWGTSLDDNEKAVIISWAKNVRKDRFTTETVAEEFKNEPLQPLMKSLPTDPAKVELGFALYHDTRLSADNTISCATCHGLNTGGVDRKQYSEGINGQFGGVNAPTVYNAALNFV
;
A
#
# COMPACT_ATOMS: atom_id res chain seq x y z
N PRO A 1 5.30 8.96 -25.39
CA PRO A 1 4.86 10.01 -26.31
C PRO A 1 3.37 9.92 -26.57
N LEU A 2 2.70 11.08 -26.68
CA LEU A 2 1.27 11.13 -27.01
C LEU A 2 1.02 10.55 -28.41
N PRO A 3 -0.06 9.79 -28.60
CA PRO A 3 -0.48 9.40 -29.94
C PRO A 3 -0.82 10.64 -30.78
N PHE A 4 -0.79 10.52 -32.12
CA PHE A 4 -1.00 11.65 -33.03
C PHE A 4 -2.32 12.40 -32.78
N TYR A 5 -3.37 11.69 -32.37
CA TYR A 5 -4.68 12.25 -32.04
C TYR A 5 -4.73 12.94 -30.66
N GLY A 6 -3.72 12.76 -29.82
CA GLY A 6 -3.61 13.41 -28.52
C GLY A 6 -3.40 14.92 -28.57
N ASN A 7 -3.17 15.47 -29.78
CA ASN A 7 -3.06 16.92 -30.01
C ASN A 7 -4.26 17.49 -30.80
N LEU A 8 -5.27 16.66 -31.12
CA LEU A 8 -6.46 17.14 -31.82
C LEU A 8 -7.37 17.97 -30.91
N PRO A 9 -8.02 19.05 -31.40
CA PRO A 9 -8.83 19.96 -30.62
C PRO A 9 -9.94 19.20 -29.90
N LEU A 10 -10.64 18.61 -29.69
CA LEU A 10 -11.72 17.91 -28.96
C LEU A 10 -11.27 16.63 -28.26
N ILE A 11 -10.38 15.86 -28.86
CA ILE A 11 -9.95 14.54 -28.34
C ILE A 11 -8.71 14.70 -27.43
N GLY A 12 -7.79 15.58 -27.81
CA GLY A 12 -6.52 15.78 -27.11
C GLY A 12 -6.64 16.00 -25.61
N PRO A 13 -7.52 16.89 -25.13
CA PRO A 13 -7.70 17.12 -23.70
C PRO A 13 -8.17 15.87 -22.95
N VAL A 14 -9.03 15.04 -23.54
CA VAL A 14 -9.50 13.80 -22.94
C VAL A 14 -8.37 12.79 -22.85
N VAL A 15 -7.61 12.59 -23.92
CA VAL A 15 -6.46 11.67 -23.93
C VAL A 15 -5.40 12.10 -22.92
N GLN A 16 -5.11 13.39 -22.81
CA GLN A 16 -4.13 13.90 -21.85
C GLN A 16 -4.61 13.71 -20.40
N ALA A 17 -5.89 13.93 -20.11
CA ALA A 17 -6.46 13.70 -18.81
C ALA A 17 -6.40 12.21 -18.42
N ASP A 18 -6.79 11.31 -19.34
CA ASP A 18 -6.75 9.87 -19.13
C ASP A 18 -5.31 9.36 -18.91
N MET A 19 -4.34 9.87 -19.68
CA MET A 19 -2.93 9.54 -19.48
C MET A 19 -2.41 10.01 -18.13
N LYS A 20 -2.78 11.21 -17.70
CA LYS A 20 -2.40 11.75 -16.39
C LYS A 20 -2.97 10.90 -15.25
N GLU A 21 -4.23 10.48 -15.37
CA GLU A 21 -4.89 9.62 -14.41
C GLU A 21 -4.20 8.24 -14.34
N ALA A 22 -3.90 7.64 -15.49
CA ALA A 22 -3.22 6.35 -15.57
C ALA A 22 -1.83 6.37 -14.91
N VAL A 23 -1.01 7.39 -15.20
CA VAL A 23 0.32 7.56 -14.59
C VAL A 23 0.22 7.82 -13.09
N HIS A 24 -0.83 8.53 -12.64
CA HIS A 24 -1.07 8.72 -11.21
C HIS A 24 -1.45 7.41 -10.51
N TYR A 25 -2.14 6.51 -11.19
CA TYR A 25 -2.47 5.19 -10.64
C TYR A 25 -1.25 4.27 -10.57
N VAL A 26 -0.50 4.13 -11.64
CA VAL A 26 0.80 3.43 -11.70
C VAL A 26 1.63 3.94 -12.88
N ASP A 27 2.87 4.34 -12.63
CA ASP A 27 3.83 4.70 -13.68
C ASP A 27 4.60 3.45 -14.14
N LEU A 28 4.05 2.78 -15.17
CA LEU A 28 4.66 1.58 -15.75
C LEU A 28 6.04 1.85 -16.35
N THR A 29 6.28 3.04 -16.92
CA THR A 29 7.57 3.39 -17.53
C THR A 29 8.64 3.45 -16.42
N ALA A 30 8.38 4.22 -15.37
CA ALA A 30 9.29 4.33 -14.24
C ALA A 30 9.52 2.98 -13.55
N MET A 31 8.48 2.14 -13.45
CA MET A 31 8.58 0.82 -12.85
C MET A 31 9.47 -0.12 -13.69
N VAL A 32 9.29 -0.16 -15.00
CA VAL A 32 10.11 -0.99 -15.91
C VAL A 32 11.56 -0.52 -15.91
N GLU A 33 11.81 0.78 -16.03
CA GLU A 33 13.16 1.36 -15.95
C GLU A 33 13.85 1.04 -14.62
N ALA A 34 13.12 1.10 -13.50
CA ALA A 34 13.66 0.72 -12.20
C ALA A 34 14.05 -0.76 -12.15
N LEU A 35 13.21 -1.65 -12.71
CA LEU A 35 13.51 -3.08 -12.77
C LEU A 35 14.74 -3.39 -13.64
N GLU A 36 14.86 -2.78 -14.81
CA GLU A 36 16.00 -2.95 -15.72
C GLU A 36 17.31 -2.47 -15.09
N ASN A 37 17.26 -1.41 -14.30
CA ASN A 37 18.43 -0.85 -13.59
C ASN A 37 18.67 -1.47 -12.21
N GLY A 38 17.96 -2.52 -11.83
CA GLY A 38 18.08 -3.17 -10.52
C GLY A 38 17.63 -2.31 -9.32
N GLN A 39 16.90 -1.23 -9.58
CA GLN A 39 16.38 -0.32 -8.58
C GLN A 39 15.13 -0.91 -7.87
N PRO A 40 14.81 -0.48 -6.65
CA PRO A 40 13.62 -0.91 -5.96
C PRO A 40 12.36 -0.45 -6.69
N VAL A 41 11.36 -1.32 -6.71
CA VAL A 41 9.99 -1.01 -7.21
C VAL A 41 9.01 -1.11 -6.06
N SER A 42 7.86 -0.47 -6.21
CA SER A 42 6.79 -0.54 -5.21
C SER A 42 6.03 -1.87 -5.32
N GLU A 43 5.91 -2.60 -4.22
CA GLU A 43 5.05 -3.79 -4.16
C GLU A 43 3.58 -3.44 -4.41
N VAL A 44 3.15 -2.27 -3.96
CA VAL A 44 1.80 -1.74 -4.21
C VAL A 44 1.56 -1.55 -5.70
N ASP A 45 2.53 -1.05 -6.46
CA ASP A 45 2.39 -0.87 -7.90
C ASP A 45 2.39 -2.22 -8.64
N LEU A 46 3.16 -3.20 -8.21
CA LEU A 46 3.05 -4.57 -8.71
C LEU A 46 1.66 -5.16 -8.47
N ALA A 47 1.11 -4.98 -7.27
CA ALA A 47 -0.24 -5.43 -6.94
C ALA A 47 -1.32 -4.73 -7.77
N LYS A 48 -1.16 -3.43 -8.06
CA LYS A 48 -2.06 -2.70 -8.96
C LYS A 48 -2.03 -3.27 -10.38
N VAL A 49 -0.84 -3.55 -10.93
CA VAL A 49 -0.68 -4.15 -12.26
C VAL A 49 -1.33 -5.53 -12.31
N GLU A 50 -1.06 -6.38 -11.32
CA GLU A 50 -1.67 -7.71 -11.21
C GLU A 50 -3.20 -7.62 -11.13
N ASN A 51 -3.73 -6.75 -10.28
CA ASN A 51 -5.17 -6.57 -10.11
C ASN A 51 -5.85 -6.04 -11.38
N THR A 52 -5.23 -5.14 -12.12
CA THR A 52 -5.80 -4.65 -13.40
C THR A 52 -5.88 -5.76 -14.44
N ALA A 53 -4.90 -6.67 -14.49
CA ALA A 53 -4.92 -7.83 -15.37
C ALA A 53 -6.00 -8.86 -14.92
N LEU A 54 -6.09 -9.16 -13.62
CA LEU A 54 -7.06 -10.07 -13.06
C LEU A 54 -8.51 -9.60 -13.25
N SER A 55 -8.77 -8.32 -12.95
CA SER A 55 -10.12 -7.74 -13.03
C SER A 55 -10.56 -7.40 -14.46
N GLY A 56 -9.61 -7.35 -15.41
CA GLY A 56 -9.88 -6.89 -16.76
C GLY A 56 -10.32 -5.41 -16.81
N SER A 57 -9.95 -4.62 -15.80
CA SER A 57 -10.32 -3.20 -15.72
C SER A 57 -9.54 -2.31 -16.70
N MET A 58 -8.49 -2.82 -17.32
CA MET A 58 -7.69 -2.13 -18.31
C MET A 58 -7.63 -2.93 -19.63
N PRO A 59 -7.77 -2.29 -20.78
CA PRO A 59 -8.10 -0.88 -20.95
C PRO A 59 -9.55 -0.55 -20.53
N PRO A 60 -9.83 0.71 -20.10
CA PRO A 60 -11.19 1.10 -19.73
C PRO A 60 -12.17 0.93 -20.90
N ALA A 61 -13.44 0.61 -20.60
CA ALA A 61 -14.47 0.39 -21.60
C ALA A 61 -14.61 1.59 -22.56
N LYS A 62 -14.51 2.83 -22.05
CA LYS A 62 -14.54 4.05 -22.89
C LYS A 62 -13.42 4.09 -23.92
N TYR A 63 -12.27 3.48 -23.65
CA TYR A 63 -11.15 3.40 -24.57
C TYR A 63 -11.34 2.28 -25.59
N SER A 64 -11.67 1.07 -25.15
CA SER A 64 -11.83 -0.10 -26.02
C SER A 64 -13.03 -0.01 -26.97
N HIS A 65 -14.05 0.81 -26.67
CA HIS A 65 -15.19 1.03 -27.56
C HIS A 65 -14.95 2.07 -28.65
N MET A 66 -13.84 2.79 -28.64
CA MET A 66 -13.50 3.71 -29.73
C MET A 66 -13.10 2.93 -31.00
N PRO A 67 -13.57 3.34 -32.20
CA PRO A 67 -13.32 2.59 -33.45
C PRO A 67 -11.85 2.31 -33.74
N MET A 68 -10.94 3.16 -33.28
CA MET A 68 -9.49 3.03 -33.49
C MET A 68 -8.80 2.12 -32.45
N HIS A 69 -9.52 1.65 -31.44
CA HIS A 69 -9.00 0.86 -30.32
C HIS A 69 -9.65 -0.53 -30.20
N TRP A 70 -10.30 -0.99 -31.26
CA TRP A 70 -10.86 -2.34 -31.27
C TRP A 70 -9.75 -3.38 -31.16
N GLY A 71 -9.98 -4.38 -30.32
CA GLY A 71 -8.99 -5.45 -30.09
C GLY A 71 -7.85 -5.08 -29.15
N THR A 72 -7.99 -3.99 -28.39
CA THR A 72 -6.96 -3.60 -27.37
C THR A 72 -7.14 -4.29 -26.03
N SER A 73 -8.24 -5.03 -25.83
CA SER A 73 -8.44 -5.81 -24.60
C SER A 73 -7.43 -6.96 -24.52
N LEU A 74 -6.85 -7.17 -23.35
CA LEU A 74 -5.94 -8.27 -23.11
C LEU A 74 -6.69 -9.61 -23.22
N ASP A 75 -6.11 -10.55 -23.96
CA ASP A 75 -6.59 -11.93 -23.95
C ASP A 75 -6.13 -12.68 -22.68
N ASP A 76 -6.60 -13.92 -22.49
CA ASP A 76 -6.30 -14.69 -21.27
C ASP A 76 -4.80 -15.08 -21.18
N ASN A 77 -4.12 -15.25 -22.31
CA ASN A 77 -2.68 -15.53 -22.34
C ASN A 77 -1.87 -14.28 -21.97
N GLU A 78 -2.23 -13.13 -22.50
CA GLU A 78 -1.59 -11.84 -22.18
C GLU A 78 -1.76 -11.50 -20.69
N LYS A 79 -2.98 -11.70 -20.15
CA LYS A 79 -3.24 -11.56 -18.70
C LYS A 79 -2.38 -12.50 -17.88
N ALA A 80 -2.31 -13.77 -18.26
CA ALA A 80 -1.50 -14.77 -17.56
C ALA A 80 -0.01 -14.42 -17.56
N VAL A 81 0.51 -13.86 -18.64
CA VAL A 81 1.91 -13.38 -18.72
C VAL A 81 2.15 -12.23 -17.74
N ILE A 82 1.27 -11.23 -17.71
CA ILE A 82 1.39 -10.08 -16.79
C ILE A 82 1.32 -10.54 -15.33
N ILE A 83 0.35 -11.39 -15.00
CA ILE A 83 0.16 -11.91 -13.64
C ILE A 83 1.39 -12.74 -13.20
N SER A 84 1.87 -13.63 -14.08
CA SER A 84 3.05 -14.44 -13.79
C SER A 84 4.31 -13.60 -13.60
N TRP A 85 4.46 -12.54 -14.42
CA TRP A 85 5.57 -11.60 -14.28
C TRP A 85 5.52 -10.87 -12.93
N ALA A 86 4.37 -10.30 -12.54
CA ALA A 86 4.21 -9.61 -11.27
C ALA A 86 4.51 -10.53 -10.07
N LYS A 87 4.00 -11.76 -10.10
CA LYS A 87 4.27 -12.80 -9.10
C LYS A 87 5.75 -13.15 -8.99
N ASN A 88 6.44 -13.30 -10.11
CA ASN A 88 7.88 -13.60 -10.12
C ASN A 88 8.70 -12.44 -9.56
N VAL A 89 8.42 -11.20 -9.95
CA VAL A 89 9.10 -10.02 -9.39
C VAL A 89 8.88 -9.94 -7.87
N ARG A 90 7.66 -10.20 -7.42
CA ARG A 90 7.35 -10.21 -5.97
C ARG A 90 8.14 -11.30 -5.25
N LYS A 91 8.13 -12.51 -5.78
CA LYS A 91 8.89 -13.64 -5.21
C LYS A 91 10.38 -13.31 -5.11
N ASP A 92 10.96 -12.69 -6.12
CA ASP A 92 12.40 -12.44 -6.17
C ASP A 92 12.84 -11.26 -5.30
N ARG A 93 11.97 -10.26 -5.09
CA ARG A 93 12.38 -8.99 -4.49
C ARG A 93 11.77 -8.70 -3.11
N PHE A 94 10.61 -9.26 -2.79
CA PHE A 94 9.86 -8.90 -1.58
C PHE A 94 9.69 -10.07 -0.59
N THR A 95 9.98 -11.28 -1.01
CA THR A 95 9.89 -12.47 -0.16
C THR A 95 10.99 -12.47 0.89
N THR A 96 10.65 -12.86 2.11
CA THR A 96 11.60 -13.13 3.18
C THR A 96 11.85 -14.64 3.32
N GLU A 97 12.98 -15.02 3.90
CA GLU A 97 13.34 -16.42 4.15
C GLU A 97 12.33 -17.18 5.05
N THR A 98 11.58 -16.41 5.85
CA THR A 98 10.59 -16.97 6.79
C THR A 98 9.26 -17.33 6.16
N VAL A 99 9.02 -16.93 4.91
CA VAL A 99 7.79 -17.19 4.18
C VAL A 99 7.85 -18.58 3.54
N ALA A 100 6.83 -19.41 3.76
CA ALA A 100 6.71 -20.71 3.11
C ALA A 100 6.68 -20.56 1.57
N GLU A 101 7.28 -21.50 0.84
CA GLU A 101 7.47 -21.41 -0.61
C GLU A 101 6.16 -21.16 -1.38
N GLU A 102 5.06 -21.74 -0.90
CA GLU A 102 3.73 -21.61 -1.49
C GLU A 102 3.15 -20.20 -1.44
N PHE A 103 3.61 -19.36 -0.47
CA PHE A 103 3.12 -17.98 -0.29
C PHE A 103 4.07 -16.90 -0.82
N LYS A 104 5.25 -17.29 -1.32
CA LYS A 104 6.28 -16.34 -1.75
C LYS A 104 5.86 -15.40 -2.88
N ASN A 105 4.89 -15.79 -3.68
CA ASN A 105 4.38 -15.02 -4.81
C ASN A 105 3.02 -14.34 -4.54
N GLU A 106 2.52 -14.43 -3.30
CA GLU A 106 1.24 -13.82 -2.93
C GLU A 106 1.40 -12.33 -2.57
N PRO A 107 0.42 -11.47 -2.92
CA PRO A 107 0.48 -10.04 -2.59
C PRO A 107 0.35 -9.78 -1.08
N LEU A 108 -0.25 -10.71 -0.34
CA LEU A 108 -0.33 -10.66 1.12
C LEU A 108 0.64 -11.67 1.69
N GLN A 109 1.70 -11.17 2.30
CA GLN A 109 2.72 -11.99 2.95
C GLN A 109 2.41 -12.14 4.44
N PRO A 110 2.74 -13.28 5.08
CA PRO A 110 2.72 -13.39 6.53
C PRO A 110 3.59 -12.31 7.16
N LEU A 111 3.10 -11.73 8.26
CA LEU A 111 3.87 -10.73 8.99
C LEU A 111 5.18 -11.33 9.49
N MET A 112 6.24 -10.54 9.47
CA MET A 112 7.52 -10.91 10.07
C MET A 112 7.33 -11.20 11.56
N LYS A 113 7.99 -12.23 12.07
CA LYS A 113 7.94 -12.57 13.50
C LYS A 113 8.57 -11.48 14.38
N SER A 114 9.54 -10.76 13.85
CA SER A 114 10.21 -9.65 14.52
C SER A 114 10.75 -8.67 13.48
N LEU A 115 10.73 -7.39 13.80
CA LEU A 115 11.41 -6.36 13.01
C LEU A 115 12.85 -6.20 13.52
N PRO A 116 13.82 -5.92 12.63
CA PRO A 116 15.15 -5.52 13.06
C PRO A 116 15.03 -4.17 13.81
N THR A 117 15.35 -4.17 15.10
CA THR A 117 15.22 -3.01 15.97
C THR A 117 16.48 -2.77 16.76
N ASP A 118 16.77 -1.52 17.09
CA ASP A 118 17.79 -1.14 18.06
C ASP A 118 17.24 -1.31 19.47
N PRO A 119 17.81 -2.19 20.33
CA PRO A 119 17.32 -2.42 21.67
C PRO A 119 17.23 -1.15 22.54
N ALA A 120 18.18 -0.22 22.40
CA ALA A 120 18.17 1.03 23.15
C ALA A 120 17.00 1.93 22.73
N LYS A 121 16.65 1.95 21.44
CA LYS A 121 15.46 2.67 20.97
C LYS A 121 14.17 2.01 21.42
N VAL A 122 14.12 0.69 21.50
CA VAL A 122 12.96 -0.04 22.03
C VAL A 122 12.74 0.29 23.50
N GLU A 123 13.80 0.29 24.31
CA GLU A 123 13.74 0.64 25.74
C GLU A 123 13.29 2.09 25.93
N LEU A 124 13.86 3.03 25.19
CA LEU A 124 13.43 4.42 25.19
C LEU A 124 11.96 4.56 24.78
N GLY A 125 11.56 3.89 23.69
CA GLY A 125 10.18 3.89 23.21
C GLY A 125 9.20 3.36 24.26
N PHE A 126 9.57 2.29 24.97
CA PHE A 126 8.77 1.75 26.06
C PHE A 126 8.65 2.74 27.22
N ALA A 127 9.74 3.39 27.62
CA ALA A 127 9.72 4.42 28.65
C ALA A 127 8.81 5.60 28.27
N LEU A 128 8.94 6.12 27.04
CA LEU A 128 8.10 7.20 26.52
C LEU A 128 6.62 6.80 26.42
N TYR A 129 6.34 5.57 26.04
CA TYR A 129 4.98 5.04 25.92
C TYR A 129 4.19 5.08 27.25
N HIS A 130 4.89 4.94 28.38
CA HIS A 130 4.33 4.99 29.73
C HIS A 130 4.50 6.33 30.43
N ASP A 131 5.16 7.29 29.80
CA ASP A 131 5.50 8.57 30.41
C ASP A 131 4.33 9.56 30.34
N THR A 132 3.72 9.83 31.48
CA THR A 132 2.61 10.79 31.57
C THR A 132 3.04 12.24 31.34
N ARG A 133 4.34 12.57 31.47
CA ARG A 133 4.87 13.92 31.18
C ARG A 133 4.70 14.35 29.74
N LEU A 134 4.36 13.42 28.84
CA LEU A 134 4.03 13.73 27.42
C LEU A 134 2.62 14.29 27.26
N SER A 135 1.77 14.23 28.29
CA SER A 135 0.46 14.92 28.29
C SER A 135 0.56 16.30 28.92
N ALA A 136 -0.33 17.21 28.51
CA ALA A 136 -0.25 18.61 28.97
C ALA A 136 -0.44 18.80 30.48
N ASP A 137 -1.12 17.88 31.15
CA ASP A 137 -1.39 17.90 32.57
C ASP A 137 -0.69 16.79 33.37
N ASN A 138 0.15 16.00 32.72
CA ASN A 138 0.87 14.85 33.30
C ASN A 138 -0.04 13.74 33.84
N THR A 139 -1.27 13.59 33.35
CA THR A 139 -2.22 12.61 33.89
C THR A 139 -2.31 11.35 33.06
N ILE A 140 -2.07 11.41 31.73
CA ILE A 140 -2.21 10.29 30.81
C ILE A 140 -0.94 10.05 30.02
N SER A 141 -0.75 8.80 29.59
CA SER A 141 0.30 8.37 28.68
C SER A 141 -0.32 7.64 27.47
N CYS A 142 0.46 7.23 26.49
CA CYS A 142 -0.02 6.37 25.41
C CYS A 142 -0.62 5.07 25.96
N ALA A 143 0.02 4.48 26.97
CA ALA A 143 -0.44 3.24 27.63
C ALA A 143 -1.79 3.38 28.33
N THR A 144 -2.26 4.59 28.63
CA THR A 144 -3.57 4.83 29.27
C THR A 144 -4.72 4.38 28.36
N CYS A 145 -4.64 4.70 27.07
CA CYS A 145 -5.66 4.33 26.09
C CYS A 145 -5.28 3.07 25.30
N HIS A 146 -3.99 2.75 25.21
CA HIS A 146 -3.48 1.64 24.42
C HIS A 146 -2.76 0.60 25.31
N GLY A 147 -3.43 0.10 26.34
CA GLY A 147 -2.85 -0.84 27.30
C GLY A 147 -2.33 -2.12 26.63
N LEU A 148 -1.03 -2.42 26.79
CA LEU A 148 -0.42 -3.61 26.18
C LEU A 148 -0.98 -4.92 26.73
N ASN A 149 -1.45 -4.93 27.97
CA ASN A 149 -2.08 -6.09 28.62
C ASN A 149 -3.56 -6.30 28.22
N THR A 150 -4.15 -5.34 27.49
CA THR A 150 -5.55 -5.37 27.06
C THR A 150 -5.70 -5.47 25.54
N GLY A 151 -4.63 -5.83 24.84
CA GLY A 151 -4.61 -5.96 23.38
C GLY A 151 -4.28 -4.64 22.67
N GLY A 152 -3.61 -3.70 23.35
CA GLY A 152 -3.26 -2.38 22.81
C GLY A 152 -4.43 -1.41 22.71
N VAL A 153 -5.49 -1.63 23.50
CA VAL A 153 -6.74 -0.85 23.51
C VAL A 153 -7.22 -0.64 24.96
N ASP A 154 -8.09 0.35 25.19
CA ASP A 154 -8.72 0.59 26.52
C ASP A 154 -10.10 -0.09 26.67
N ARG A 155 -10.61 -0.73 25.60
CA ARG A 155 -11.91 -1.39 25.53
C ARG A 155 -13.12 -0.46 25.82
N LYS A 156 -12.94 0.84 25.64
CA LYS A 156 -14.01 1.84 25.76
C LYS A 156 -14.54 2.21 24.37
N GLN A 157 -15.79 2.64 24.32
CA GLN A 157 -16.37 3.20 23.09
C GLN A 157 -15.65 4.50 22.68
N TYR A 158 -15.31 5.31 23.65
CA TYR A 158 -14.54 6.54 23.50
C TYR A 158 -13.51 6.63 24.61
N SER A 159 -12.26 6.85 24.25
CA SER A 159 -11.19 7.05 25.23
C SER A 159 -11.33 8.41 25.89
N GLU A 160 -11.11 8.45 27.21
CA GLU A 160 -11.08 9.67 27.99
C GLU A 160 -9.68 10.28 27.97
N GLY A 161 -9.58 11.53 27.56
CA GLY A 161 -8.35 12.32 27.51
C GLY A 161 -8.22 13.24 28.75
N ILE A 162 -7.27 14.18 28.65
CA ILE A 162 -7.07 15.20 29.69
C ILE A 162 -8.34 16.05 29.87
N ASN A 163 -8.54 16.56 31.09
CA ASN A 163 -9.69 17.41 31.44
C ASN A 163 -11.07 16.77 31.18
N GLY A 164 -11.17 15.43 31.17
CA GLY A 164 -12.42 14.72 30.95
C GLY A 164 -12.95 14.83 29.50
N GLN A 165 -12.12 15.18 28.55
CA GLN A 165 -12.48 15.20 27.12
C GLN A 165 -12.54 13.77 26.58
N PHE A 166 -13.45 13.50 25.67
CA PHE A 166 -13.57 12.20 25.03
C PHE A 166 -13.13 12.26 23.57
N GLY A 167 -12.46 11.20 23.11
CA GLY A 167 -12.17 11.01 21.69
C GLY A 167 -13.45 10.81 20.86
N GLY A 168 -13.35 10.98 19.54
CA GLY A 168 -14.46 10.77 18.61
C GLY A 168 -14.66 9.31 18.19
N VAL A 169 -13.69 8.43 18.49
CA VAL A 169 -13.67 7.01 18.15
C VAL A 169 -13.02 6.20 19.28
N ASN A 170 -13.19 4.89 19.27
CA ASN A 170 -12.48 3.99 20.18
C ASN A 170 -10.97 3.98 19.87
N ALA A 171 -10.15 3.67 20.89
CA ALA A 171 -8.71 3.46 20.68
C ALA A 171 -8.45 2.20 19.84
N PRO A 172 -7.89 2.31 18.64
CA PRO A 172 -7.48 1.13 17.86
C PRO A 172 -6.29 0.44 18.51
N THR A 173 -6.10 -0.85 18.21
CA THR A 173 -4.91 -1.55 18.71
C THR A 173 -3.62 -0.91 18.17
N VAL A 174 -2.61 -0.84 19.03
CA VAL A 174 -1.24 -0.43 18.65
C VAL A 174 -0.34 -1.62 18.30
N TYR A 175 -0.86 -2.85 18.41
CA TYR A 175 -0.11 -4.02 17.99
C TYR A 175 0.15 -3.98 16.48
N ASN A 176 1.37 -4.33 16.10
CA ASN A 176 1.85 -4.25 14.73
C ASN A 176 1.82 -2.85 14.11
N ALA A 177 1.68 -1.78 14.89
CA ALA A 177 1.63 -0.41 14.40
C ALA A 177 2.90 -0.02 13.59
N ALA A 178 4.04 -0.64 13.87
CA ALA A 178 5.27 -0.45 13.10
C ALA A 178 5.19 -0.94 11.64
N LEU A 179 4.14 -1.70 11.29
CA LEU A 179 3.87 -2.19 9.93
C LEU A 179 2.79 -1.35 9.22
N ASN A 180 2.20 -0.36 9.90
CA ASN A 180 1.24 0.53 9.28
C ASN A 180 1.95 1.50 8.34
N PHE A 181 1.32 1.78 7.21
CA PHE A 181 1.76 2.82 6.30
C PHE A 181 1.46 4.19 6.91
N VAL A 182 2.43 5.09 6.87
CA VAL A 182 2.28 6.49 7.28
C VAL A 182 2.32 7.37 6.06
#